data_65df9269a554c1cc19490ee75bf5c84b
#
_entry.id   65df9269a554c1cc19490ee75bf5c84b
#
_cell.length_a   1.000
_cell.length_b   1.000
_cell.length_c   1.000
_cell.angle_alpha   90.00
_cell.angle_beta   90.00
_cell.angle_gamma   90.00
#
_symmetry.space_group_name_H-M   'P 1'
#
loop_
_entity.id
_entity.type
_entity.pdbx_description
1 polymer ?
#
loop_
_entity_poly.entity_id
_entity_poly.type
_entity_poly.pdbx_seq_one_letter_code
_entity_poly.pdbx_strand_id
1 'polypeptide(L)'
;GLVGSEMCIRDRNSDIIDPVKGERFIGSVLINSGRIEKVGKRISANGATVYDAGGKVVTHGFCDVHVHFREPGREDKETLATGAEAAIAGGFTQVCAMPNTEPPLDSPESIRFIVEKAADLPIKIHPIGAISVGQQGKELTELGAMAQEGAVAFSDDGIPVMNSGVMRRVLEYAG
;
A
#
# COMPACT_ATOMS: atom_id res chain seq x y z
N GLY A 1 -7.94 -9.98 -10.25
CA GLY A 1 -6.96 -10.87 -9.68
C GLY A 1 -6.77 -12.13 -10.49
N LEU A 2 -5.58 -12.36 -11.00
CA LEU A 2 -5.17 -13.66 -11.55
C LEU A 2 -4.50 -14.44 -10.41
N VAL A 3 -5.30 -14.99 -9.52
CA VAL A 3 -4.86 -15.97 -8.52
C VAL A 3 -5.16 -17.35 -9.10
N GLY A 4 -4.14 -17.95 -9.67
CA GLY A 4 -4.16 -19.33 -10.14
C GLY A 4 -2.74 -19.75 -10.51
N SER A 5 -2.30 -20.83 -9.93
CA SER A 5 -1.00 -21.46 -10.06
C SER A 5 -0.33 -21.29 -11.43
N GLU A 6 0.92 -20.82 -11.42
CA GLU A 6 1.89 -20.94 -12.51
C GLU A 6 1.50 -20.30 -13.86
N MET A 7 0.84 -19.15 -13.86
CA MET A 7 0.55 -18.47 -15.12
C MET A 7 1.74 -17.60 -15.53
N CYS A 8 2.40 -17.99 -16.61
CA CYS A 8 3.38 -17.17 -17.28
C CYS A 8 2.64 -16.22 -18.24
N ILE A 9 2.76 -14.93 -18.02
CA ILE A 9 2.15 -13.88 -18.84
C ILE A 9 3.26 -13.04 -19.46
N ARG A 10 3.14 -12.78 -20.75
CA ARG A 10 3.96 -11.81 -21.44
C ARG A 10 3.07 -10.73 -22.04
N ASP A 11 3.25 -9.49 -21.64
CA ASP A 11 2.73 -8.38 -22.43
C ASP A 11 3.62 -8.12 -23.66
N ARG A 12 3.07 -7.45 -24.66
CA ARG A 12 3.79 -6.96 -25.82
C ARG A 12 3.24 -5.61 -26.27
N ASN A 13 4.06 -4.86 -27.01
CA ASN A 13 3.72 -3.53 -27.51
C ASN A 13 3.37 -2.54 -26.38
N SER A 14 4.00 -2.69 -25.24
CA SER A 14 3.81 -1.82 -24.08
C SER A 14 4.74 -0.63 -24.17
N ASP A 15 4.23 0.56 -23.83
CA ASP A 15 5.05 1.75 -23.57
C ASP A 15 5.52 1.69 -22.12
N ILE A 16 6.68 1.10 -21.90
CA ILE A 16 7.20 0.82 -20.56
C ILE A 16 7.84 2.07 -19.98
N ILE A 17 7.42 2.44 -18.78
CA ILE A 17 8.03 3.50 -17.98
C ILE A 17 8.60 2.87 -16.72
N ASP A 18 9.93 2.90 -16.58
CA ASP A 18 10.66 2.49 -15.37
C ASP A 18 11.16 3.75 -14.64
N PRO A 19 10.42 4.22 -13.63
CA PRO A 19 10.80 5.45 -12.93
C PRO A 19 12.03 5.27 -12.04
N VAL A 20 12.35 4.04 -11.64
CA VAL A 20 13.55 3.76 -10.82
C VAL A 20 14.82 3.95 -11.65
N LYS A 21 14.79 3.53 -12.91
CA LYS A 21 15.91 3.71 -13.84
C LYS A 21 15.83 5.01 -14.64
N GLY A 22 14.66 5.69 -14.63
CA GLY A 22 14.40 6.84 -15.48
C GLY A 22 14.30 6.49 -16.98
N GLU A 23 13.90 5.26 -17.30
CA GLU A 23 13.85 4.76 -18.68
C GLU A 23 12.41 4.73 -19.20
N ARG A 24 12.24 4.99 -20.51
CA ARG A 24 11.00 4.78 -21.25
C ARG A 24 11.30 4.15 -22.60
N PHE A 25 10.62 3.05 -22.92
CA PHE A 25 10.80 2.35 -24.19
C PHE A 25 9.61 1.47 -24.53
N ILE A 26 9.42 1.19 -25.81
CA ILE A 26 8.46 0.18 -26.27
C ILE A 26 9.06 -1.21 -26.05
N GLY A 27 8.33 -2.08 -25.37
CA GLY A 27 8.86 -3.38 -24.98
C GLY A 27 7.81 -4.36 -24.48
N SER A 28 8.28 -5.26 -23.62
CA SER A 28 7.52 -6.35 -23.03
C SER A 28 7.91 -6.56 -21.58
N VAL A 29 6.97 -7.02 -20.78
CA VAL A 29 7.18 -7.53 -19.42
C VAL A 29 6.80 -9.02 -19.41
N LEU A 30 7.65 -9.85 -18.85
CA LEU A 30 7.38 -11.26 -18.58
C LEU A 30 7.08 -11.41 -17.08
N ILE A 31 5.92 -11.95 -16.79
CA ILE A 31 5.48 -12.23 -15.42
C ILE A 31 5.35 -13.74 -15.27
N ASN A 32 5.97 -14.29 -14.27
CA ASN A 32 5.91 -15.69 -13.93
C ASN A 32 5.59 -15.86 -12.43
N SER A 33 4.59 -16.65 -12.12
CA SER A 33 4.17 -16.92 -10.73
C SER A 33 3.97 -15.65 -9.90
N GLY A 34 3.31 -14.63 -10.49
CA GLY A 34 3.01 -13.36 -9.84
C GLY A 34 4.20 -12.41 -9.68
N ARG A 35 5.38 -12.74 -10.26
CA ARG A 35 6.59 -11.90 -10.19
C ARG A 35 7.04 -11.47 -11.57
N ILE A 36 7.57 -10.24 -11.67
CA ILE A 36 8.24 -9.78 -12.89
C ILE A 36 9.55 -10.54 -13.02
N GLU A 37 9.65 -11.36 -14.06
CA GLU A 37 10.84 -12.15 -14.35
C GLU A 37 11.79 -11.38 -15.27
N LYS A 38 11.24 -10.68 -16.26
CA LYS A 38 12.03 -9.96 -17.24
C LYS A 38 11.30 -8.75 -17.81
N VAL A 39 12.05 -7.67 -18.04
CA VAL A 39 11.60 -6.46 -18.74
C VAL A 39 12.58 -6.14 -19.84
N GLY A 40 12.10 -5.86 -21.06
CA GLY A 40 13.01 -5.52 -22.17
C GLY A 40 12.30 -5.29 -23.50
N LYS A 41 13.07 -4.78 -24.47
CA LYS A 41 12.55 -4.48 -25.82
C LYS A 41 12.10 -5.71 -26.59
N ARG A 42 12.77 -6.84 -26.39
CA ARG A 42 12.45 -8.11 -27.04
C ARG A 42 12.59 -9.23 -26.00
N ILE A 43 11.47 -9.87 -25.68
CA ILE A 43 11.42 -11.01 -24.76
C ILE A 43 10.81 -12.18 -25.50
N SER A 44 11.53 -13.30 -25.54
CA SER A 44 11.01 -14.59 -25.96
C SER A 44 10.45 -15.29 -24.72
N ALA A 45 9.22 -15.75 -24.80
CA ALA A 45 8.57 -16.51 -23.72
C ALA A 45 7.73 -17.62 -24.35
N ASN A 46 8.33 -18.79 -24.49
CA ASN A 46 7.63 -19.97 -24.99
C ASN A 46 6.64 -20.47 -23.91
N GLY A 47 5.39 -20.67 -24.30
CA GLY A 47 4.33 -21.14 -23.40
C GLY A 47 3.67 -20.07 -22.55
N ALA A 48 4.08 -18.79 -22.63
CA ALA A 48 3.40 -17.71 -21.92
C ALA A 48 2.10 -17.31 -22.63
N THR A 49 1.08 -16.97 -21.84
CA THR A 49 -0.10 -16.26 -22.34
C THR A 49 0.30 -14.86 -22.76
N VAL A 50 0.07 -14.49 -24.02
CA VAL A 50 0.44 -13.18 -24.55
C VAL A 50 -0.71 -12.20 -24.42
N TYR A 51 -0.46 -11.07 -23.77
CA TYR A 51 -1.34 -9.93 -23.69
C TYR A 51 -0.80 -8.79 -24.57
N ASP A 52 -1.57 -8.33 -25.55
CA ASP A 52 -1.18 -7.19 -26.39
C ASP A 52 -1.64 -5.89 -25.72
N ALA A 53 -0.69 -5.11 -25.24
CA ALA A 53 -0.98 -3.84 -24.58
C ALA A 53 -1.40 -2.73 -25.58
N GLY A 54 -1.17 -2.92 -26.89
CA GLY A 54 -1.62 -1.99 -27.92
C GLY A 54 -1.09 -0.56 -27.76
N GLY A 55 0.13 -0.40 -27.24
CA GLY A 55 0.73 0.90 -26.97
C GLY A 55 0.32 1.54 -25.64
N LYS A 56 -0.43 0.81 -24.79
CA LYS A 56 -0.75 1.31 -23.44
C LYS A 56 0.51 1.44 -22.60
N VAL A 57 0.49 2.39 -21.68
CA VAL A 57 1.56 2.58 -20.71
C VAL A 57 1.54 1.43 -19.68
N VAL A 58 2.72 0.86 -19.45
CA VAL A 58 2.98 -0.12 -18.39
C VAL A 58 4.04 0.46 -17.47
N THR A 59 3.68 0.59 -16.21
CA THR A 59 4.57 1.06 -15.14
C THR A 59 4.30 0.23 -13.88
N HIS A 60 5.09 0.42 -12.82
CA HIS A 60 4.72 -0.15 -11.52
C HIS A 60 3.39 0.46 -11.03
N GLY A 61 2.68 -0.25 -10.17
CA GLY A 61 1.47 0.26 -9.56
C GLY A 61 1.75 1.50 -8.71
N PHE A 62 0.76 2.39 -8.62
CA PHE A 62 0.87 3.58 -7.80
C PHE A 62 0.81 3.23 -6.30
N CYS A 63 1.40 4.08 -5.49
CA CYS A 63 1.30 4.03 -4.04
C CYS A 63 0.71 5.37 -3.55
N ASP A 64 -0.38 5.31 -2.79
CA ASP A 64 -0.92 6.47 -2.09
C ASP A 64 -0.54 6.38 -0.62
N VAL A 65 0.20 7.36 -0.14
CA VAL A 65 0.73 7.37 1.24
C VAL A 65 -0.24 7.99 2.25
N HIS A 66 -1.45 8.39 1.83
CA HIS A 66 -2.42 9.06 2.69
C HIS A 66 -3.85 8.81 2.23
N VAL A 67 -4.47 7.73 2.71
CA VAL A 67 -5.87 7.43 2.44
C VAL A 67 -6.66 7.23 3.73
N HIS A 68 -7.97 7.45 3.66
CA HIS A 68 -8.87 7.27 4.79
C HIS A 68 -9.83 6.11 4.52
N PHE A 69 -9.51 4.94 5.02
CA PHE A 69 -10.46 3.87 5.22
C PHE A 69 -11.16 4.08 6.56
N ARG A 70 -12.46 3.99 6.58
CA ARG A 70 -13.25 4.33 7.77
C ARG A 70 -13.53 3.13 8.67
N GLU A 71 -12.90 2.02 8.37
CA GLU A 71 -12.93 0.80 9.13
C GLU A 71 -11.64 0.66 9.98
N PRO A 72 -11.78 0.39 11.29
CA PRO A 72 -13.02 0.13 12.04
C PRO A 72 -13.86 1.37 12.35
N GLY A 73 -15.17 1.15 12.58
CA GLY A 73 -16.10 2.05 13.25
C GLY A 73 -17.00 2.90 12.37
N ARG A 74 -16.65 3.12 11.11
CA ARG A 74 -17.49 3.85 10.15
C ARG A 74 -17.54 3.15 8.79
N GLU A 75 -17.83 1.87 8.83
CA GLU A 75 -18.01 1.00 7.67
C GLU A 75 -19.18 1.42 6.77
N ASP A 76 -20.06 2.25 7.33
CA ASP A 76 -21.13 2.93 6.58
C ASP A 76 -20.59 3.90 5.51
N LYS A 77 -19.37 4.40 5.68
CA LYS A 77 -18.72 5.34 4.75
C LYS A 77 -17.74 4.64 3.81
N GLU A 78 -16.86 3.82 4.34
CA GLU A 78 -15.83 3.11 3.58
C GLU A 78 -15.32 1.92 4.39
N THR A 79 -15.13 0.78 3.72
CA THR A 79 -14.46 -0.39 4.28
C THR A 79 -13.08 -0.57 3.68
N LEU A 80 -12.24 -1.42 4.28
CA LEU A 80 -10.97 -1.81 3.66
C LEU A 80 -11.17 -2.44 2.28
N ALA A 81 -12.23 -3.24 2.12
CA ALA A 81 -12.54 -3.94 0.87
C ALA A 81 -12.98 -2.96 -0.23
N THR A 82 -13.95 -2.07 0.06
CA THR A 82 -14.45 -1.12 -0.95
C THR A 82 -13.38 -0.10 -1.35
N GLY A 83 -12.59 0.36 -0.38
CA GLY A 83 -11.44 1.24 -0.66
C GLY A 83 -10.35 0.54 -1.47
N ALA A 84 -10.09 -0.75 -1.23
CA ALA A 84 -9.15 -1.53 -2.03
C ALA A 84 -9.63 -1.69 -3.49
N GLU A 85 -10.92 -1.90 -3.72
CA GLU A 85 -11.51 -1.96 -5.06
C GLU A 85 -11.38 -0.61 -5.79
N ALA A 86 -11.65 0.48 -5.10
CA ALA A 86 -11.49 1.83 -5.66
C ALA A 86 -10.02 2.12 -5.99
N ALA A 87 -9.09 1.75 -5.10
CA ALA A 87 -7.66 1.95 -5.30
C ALA A 87 -7.15 1.17 -6.53
N ILE A 88 -7.49 -0.12 -6.66
CA ILE A 88 -7.03 -0.92 -7.81
C ILE A 88 -7.64 -0.43 -9.13
N ALA A 89 -8.88 0.06 -9.11
CA ALA A 89 -9.51 0.67 -10.28
C ALA A 89 -8.76 1.94 -10.74
N GLY A 90 -8.13 2.67 -9.80
CA GLY A 90 -7.27 3.82 -10.05
C GLY A 90 -5.81 3.47 -10.40
N GLY A 91 -5.44 2.18 -10.39
CA GLY A 91 -4.06 1.74 -10.66
C GLY A 91 -3.15 1.77 -9.42
N PHE A 92 -3.70 1.99 -8.23
CA PHE A 92 -2.96 1.89 -6.97
C PHE A 92 -2.87 0.44 -6.53
N THR A 93 -1.67 -0.01 -6.23
CA THR A 93 -1.38 -1.37 -5.75
C THR A 93 -0.99 -1.39 -4.28
N GLN A 94 -0.71 -0.24 -3.72
CA GLN A 94 -0.38 -0.04 -2.31
C GLN A 94 -0.97 1.28 -1.82
N VAL A 95 -1.45 1.29 -0.58
CA VAL A 95 -1.94 2.51 0.07
C VAL A 95 -1.53 2.50 1.55
N CYS A 96 -1.35 3.69 2.13
CA CYS A 96 -1.14 3.85 3.57
C CYS A 96 -2.41 4.41 4.21
N ALA A 97 -3.02 3.62 5.09
CA ALA A 97 -4.28 3.97 5.76
C ALA A 97 -4.01 4.80 7.02
N MET A 98 -4.60 5.99 7.08
CA MET A 98 -4.47 6.91 8.20
C MET A 98 -5.18 6.37 9.46
N PRO A 99 -4.69 6.74 10.67
CA PRO A 99 -5.14 6.14 11.93
C PRO A 99 -6.46 6.70 12.47
N ASN A 100 -7.10 7.66 11.80
CA ASN A 100 -8.30 8.35 12.28
C ASN A 100 -9.59 7.54 12.06
N THR A 101 -9.61 6.34 12.55
CA THR A 101 -10.73 5.41 12.64
C THR A 101 -11.47 5.53 13.98
N GLU A 102 -12.50 4.74 14.23
CA GLU A 102 -13.28 4.72 15.48
C GLU A 102 -13.36 3.27 16.04
N PRO A 103 -12.50 2.86 17.00
CA PRO A 103 -11.44 3.67 17.63
C PRO A 103 -10.25 3.95 16.71
N PRO A 104 -9.38 4.94 17.08
CA PRO A 104 -8.15 5.20 16.34
C PRO A 104 -7.21 4.00 16.34
N LEU A 105 -6.31 3.93 15.35
CA LEU A 105 -5.26 2.91 15.33
C LEU A 105 -4.11 3.32 16.28
N ASP A 106 -4.34 3.23 17.58
CA ASP A 106 -3.45 3.70 18.63
C ASP A 106 -2.88 2.59 19.54
N SER A 107 -3.07 1.32 19.12
CA SER A 107 -2.54 0.16 19.84
C SER A 107 -2.02 -0.91 18.87
N PRO A 108 -1.14 -1.83 19.36
CA PRO A 108 -0.67 -2.97 18.56
C PRO A 108 -1.82 -3.83 18.00
N GLU A 109 -2.88 -4.04 18.79
CA GLU A 109 -4.03 -4.84 18.41
C GLU A 109 -4.80 -4.20 17.26
N SER A 110 -4.95 -2.88 17.27
CA SER A 110 -5.63 -2.15 16.20
C SER A 110 -4.85 -2.21 14.88
N ILE A 111 -3.52 -2.16 14.94
CA ILE A 111 -2.66 -2.35 13.77
C ILE A 111 -2.78 -3.76 13.23
N ARG A 112 -2.67 -4.77 14.10
CA ARG A 112 -2.82 -6.19 13.72
C ARG A 112 -4.16 -6.45 13.05
N PHE A 113 -5.25 -5.88 13.58
CA PHE A 113 -6.58 -5.99 12.98
C PHE A 113 -6.59 -5.55 11.51
N ILE A 114 -5.99 -4.39 11.18
CA ILE A 114 -5.91 -3.91 9.79
C ILE A 114 -5.07 -4.86 8.93
N VAL A 115 -3.90 -5.28 9.42
CA VAL A 115 -2.99 -6.17 8.68
C VAL A 115 -3.66 -7.49 8.34
N GLU A 116 -4.29 -8.14 9.33
CA GLU A 116 -4.97 -9.41 9.15
C GLU A 116 -6.17 -9.29 8.22
N LYS A 117 -6.99 -8.25 8.39
CA LYS A 117 -8.18 -8.04 7.58
C LYS A 117 -7.85 -7.69 6.13
N ALA A 118 -6.72 -7.04 5.90
CA ALA A 118 -6.27 -6.66 4.56
C ALA A 118 -5.50 -7.77 3.82
N ALA A 119 -5.17 -8.89 4.48
CA ALA A 119 -4.26 -9.91 3.94
C ALA A 119 -4.71 -10.51 2.59
N ASP A 120 -6.01 -10.68 2.40
CA ASP A 120 -6.59 -11.29 1.20
C ASP A 120 -7.12 -10.24 0.19
N LEU A 121 -6.91 -8.95 0.45
CA LEU A 121 -7.36 -7.89 -0.46
C LEU A 121 -6.42 -7.75 -1.67
N PRO A 122 -6.93 -7.25 -2.81
CA PRO A 122 -6.17 -7.23 -4.07
C PRO A 122 -5.02 -6.21 -4.11
N ILE A 123 -4.91 -5.35 -3.10
CA ILE A 123 -3.82 -4.38 -2.92
C ILE A 123 -3.19 -4.53 -1.55
N LYS A 124 -2.01 -3.97 -1.35
CA LYS A 124 -1.40 -3.88 -0.02
C LYS A 124 -1.92 -2.66 0.71
N ILE A 125 -2.45 -2.87 1.91
CA ILE A 125 -2.86 -1.80 2.82
C ILE A 125 -1.89 -1.76 3.98
N HIS A 126 -1.18 -0.66 4.11
CA HIS A 126 -0.19 -0.42 5.16
C HIS A 126 -0.81 0.49 6.23
N PRO A 127 -1.05 0.03 7.45
CA PRO A 127 -1.57 0.89 8.50
C PRO A 127 -0.55 1.93 8.94
N ILE A 128 -1.01 3.17 9.13
CA ILE A 128 -0.30 4.20 9.87
C ILE A 128 -0.84 4.19 11.29
N GLY A 129 0.04 4.12 12.28
CA GLY A 129 -0.35 4.18 13.68
C GLY A 129 -0.53 5.60 14.18
N ALA A 130 -1.41 5.82 15.17
CA ALA A 130 -1.50 7.10 15.84
C ALA A 130 -0.24 7.37 16.67
N ILE A 131 0.21 8.62 16.69
CA ILE A 131 1.32 9.09 17.52
C ILE A 131 0.91 9.08 18.99
N SER A 132 -0.29 9.58 19.27
CA SER A 132 -0.77 9.73 20.64
C SER A 132 -2.03 8.94 20.91
N VAL A 133 -2.19 8.50 22.16
CA VAL A 133 -3.36 7.77 22.62
C VAL A 133 -4.61 8.59 22.35
N GLY A 134 -5.58 7.96 21.67
CA GLY A 134 -6.81 8.62 21.22
C GLY A 134 -6.61 9.83 20.32
N GLN A 135 -5.41 9.99 19.72
CA GLN A 135 -5.02 11.16 18.91
C GLN A 135 -5.17 12.49 19.67
N GLN A 136 -4.88 12.50 20.99
CA GLN A 136 -5.06 13.69 21.86
C GLN A 136 -3.81 14.56 21.99
N GLY A 137 -2.67 14.15 21.42
CA GLY A 137 -1.40 14.87 21.49
C GLY A 137 -0.75 14.95 22.88
N LYS A 138 -1.18 14.09 23.83
CA LYS A 138 -0.75 14.13 25.23
C LYS A 138 0.19 13.02 25.63
N GLU A 139 -0.17 11.81 25.33
CA GLU A 139 0.53 10.59 25.72
C GLU A 139 0.90 9.79 24.47
N LEU A 140 2.13 9.30 24.41
CA LEU A 140 2.59 8.48 23.28
C LEU A 140 1.94 7.11 23.31
N THR A 141 1.66 6.61 22.12
CA THR A 141 1.30 5.20 21.91
C THR A 141 2.54 4.31 22.00
N GLU A 142 2.33 3.02 22.00
CA GLU A 142 3.42 2.02 21.98
C GLU A 142 4.00 1.85 20.57
N LEU A 143 4.65 2.92 20.06
CA LEU A 143 5.13 3.02 18.68
C LEU A 143 5.92 1.78 18.23
N GLY A 144 6.85 1.30 19.07
CA GLY A 144 7.68 0.13 18.74
C GLY A 144 6.88 -1.17 18.62
N ALA A 145 5.93 -1.41 19.53
CA ALA A 145 5.05 -2.57 19.45
C ALA A 145 4.11 -2.48 18.23
N MET A 146 3.59 -1.29 17.93
CA MET A 146 2.78 -1.05 16.73
C MET A 146 3.58 -1.26 15.44
N ALA A 147 4.85 -0.85 15.40
CA ALA A 147 5.74 -1.11 14.26
C ALA A 147 5.99 -2.62 14.06
N GLN A 148 6.14 -3.39 15.14
CA GLN A 148 6.27 -4.85 15.08
C GLN A 148 5.01 -5.53 14.52
N GLU A 149 3.84 -4.97 14.76
CA GLU A 149 2.57 -5.45 14.19
C GLU A 149 2.32 -4.98 12.76
N GLY A 150 3.18 -4.13 12.21
CA GLY A 150 3.15 -3.74 10.80
C GLY A 150 2.76 -2.29 10.50
N ALA A 151 2.72 -1.42 11.51
CA ALA A 151 2.61 0.02 11.24
C ALA A 151 3.85 0.51 10.48
N VAL A 152 3.63 1.19 9.36
CA VAL A 152 4.72 1.66 8.47
C VAL A 152 5.13 3.11 8.74
N ALA A 153 4.29 3.86 9.45
CA ALA A 153 4.52 5.23 9.84
C ALA A 153 3.62 5.60 11.03
N PHE A 154 3.80 6.81 11.56
CA PHE A 154 2.99 7.32 12.67
C PHE A 154 2.53 8.75 12.38
N SER A 155 1.23 9.01 12.65
CA SER A 155 0.61 10.32 12.44
C SER A 155 -0.65 10.45 13.31
N ASP A 156 -0.91 11.64 13.80
CA ASP A 156 -2.24 11.97 14.37
C ASP A 156 -3.15 12.64 13.30
N ASP A 157 -2.78 12.51 12.03
CA ASP A 157 -3.51 13.01 10.87
C ASP A 157 -3.82 14.52 10.99
N GLY A 158 -5.08 14.91 10.91
CA GLY A 158 -5.52 16.30 11.00
C GLY A 158 -5.45 16.93 12.41
N ILE A 159 -5.02 16.18 13.43
CA ILE A 159 -4.89 16.67 14.81
C ILE A 159 -3.41 16.86 15.12
N PRO A 160 -2.90 18.13 15.14
CA PRO A 160 -1.48 18.36 15.32
C PRO A 160 -1.02 18.02 16.74
N VAL A 161 0.14 17.40 16.87
CA VAL A 161 0.81 17.21 18.16
C VAL A 161 1.46 18.52 18.57
N MET A 162 0.76 19.34 19.36
CA MET A 162 1.20 20.68 19.76
C MET A 162 2.26 20.69 20.87
N ASN A 163 2.46 19.57 21.56
CA ASN A 163 3.49 19.45 22.60
C ASN A 163 4.83 19.08 21.95
N SER A 164 5.76 20.03 21.92
CA SER A 164 7.10 19.83 21.36
C SER A 164 7.91 18.73 22.06
N GLY A 165 7.69 18.52 23.36
CA GLY A 165 8.32 17.46 24.13
C GLY A 165 7.81 16.07 23.72
N VAL A 166 6.53 15.94 23.40
CA VAL A 166 5.94 14.73 22.82
C VAL A 166 6.51 14.48 21.44
N MET A 167 6.46 15.47 20.56
CA MET A 167 6.96 15.35 19.19
C MET A 167 8.46 15.01 19.14
N ARG A 168 9.27 15.60 20.01
CA ARG A 168 10.70 15.27 20.12
C ARG A 168 10.91 13.77 20.42
N ARG A 169 10.17 13.22 21.39
CA ARG A 169 10.28 11.81 21.74
C ARG A 169 9.85 10.89 20.60
N VAL A 170 8.81 11.29 19.86
CA VAL A 170 8.38 10.56 18.63
C VAL A 170 9.54 10.45 17.66
N LEU A 171 10.18 11.57 17.32
CA LEU A 171 11.27 11.61 16.36
C LEU A 171 12.52 10.84 16.86
N GLU A 172 12.82 10.93 18.15
CA GLU A 172 13.91 10.16 18.77
C GLU A 172 13.64 8.64 18.78
N TYR A 173 12.36 8.24 18.81
CA TYR A 173 11.97 6.83 18.86
C TYR A 173 11.79 6.21 17.47
N ALA A 174 11.39 7.00 16.47
CA ALA A 174 11.14 6.55 15.10
C ALA A 174 12.37 6.59 14.19
N GLY A 175 13.49 7.19 14.65
CA GLY A 175 14.77 7.27 13.92
C GLY A 175 15.72 6.17 14.33
#